data_65b9ccd8f969f6bbf5f0444a65f22a32
#
_entry.id   65b9ccd8f969f6bbf5f0444a65f22a32
#
_cell.length_a   1.000
_cell.length_b   1.000
_cell.length_c   1.000
_cell.angle_alpha   90.00
_cell.angle_beta   90.00
_cell.angle_gamma   90.00
#
_symmetry.space_group_name_H-M   'P 1'
#
loop_
_entity.id
_entity.type
_entity.pdbx_description
1 polymer ?
#
loop_
_entity_poly.entity_id
_entity_poly.type
_entity_poly.pdbx_seq_one_letter_code
_entity_poly.pdbx_strand_id
1 'polypeptide(L)'
;TLVLGGDGYLGWPTALYLSAVGHEVGVVDSFVRRQYDHELGVESLVPIEPLQRRLRVWRELTGRSVAGFVGDLNDADFAYEVIREFRPDAVVHFAEQRAAPYSMIDRKHAVYTQVNNVVGTLNVLFAIGEVDRDIHLVKLGTMGEYGTPNIDIEEGWLEVRHHGRSDRMLYPKRPGSFYHLSKVHDSHNIEFACRVWGLRATDLNQGVVYGQQTPETLLDPRLATRLDYDAVFGTVLNRFVIQAVLGHPLTVYGSGSQTRGVIDIRDTAECVRLAVENPAEPGEFRVFNQMTESYSVADLAKTVADAYHRPVEIENLDNPRVEADSHYYNVAHTRLVELGLEPHLLSHTLIEHMFDLVERYKNRVDPDAMRPTVHWRSTASTIRSGGG
;
A
#
# COMPACT_ATOMS: atom_id res chain seq x y z
N THR A 1 -9.06 -12.30 -12.66
CA THR A 1 -8.68 -11.56 -11.43
C THR A 1 -9.35 -10.19 -11.41
N LEU A 2 -10.01 -9.81 -10.30
CA LEU A 2 -10.63 -8.50 -10.10
C LEU A 2 -9.78 -7.67 -9.14
N VAL A 3 -9.27 -6.50 -9.58
CA VAL A 3 -8.43 -5.61 -8.78
C VAL A 3 -9.28 -4.45 -8.25
N LEU A 4 -9.55 -4.44 -6.96
CA LEU A 4 -10.25 -3.38 -6.24
C LEU A 4 -9.26 -2.27 -5.87
N GLY A 5 -9.54 -1.02 -6.25
CA GLY A 5 -8.61 0.12 -6.11
C GLY A 5 -7.71 0.30 -7.33
N GLY A 6 -8.24 0.04 -8.54
CA GLY A 6 -7.49 0.00 -9.80
C GLY A 6 -7.00 1.35 -10.34
N ASP A 7 -7.46 2.50 -9.80
CA ASP A 7 -6.95 3.83 -10.16
C ASP A 7 -5.74 4.24 -9.29
N GLY A 8 -5.47 3.47 -8.23
CA GLY A 8 -4.48 3.77 -7.18
C GLY A 8 -3.03 3.54 -7.59
N TYR A 9 -2.11 3.91 -6.67
CA TYR A 9 -0.65 3.80 -6.82
C TYR A 9 -0.20 2.37 -7.14
N LEU A 10 -0.76 1.38 -6.46
CA LEU A 10 -0.41 -0.03 -6.63
C LEU A 10 -1.40 -0.79 -7.52
N GLY A 11 -2.70 -0.47 -7.42
CA GLY A 11 -3.73 -1.21 -8.14
C GLY A 11 -3.57 -1.11 -9.65
N TRP A 12 -3.23 0.07 -10.17
CA TRP A 12 -3.07 0.27 -11.60
C TRP A 12 -1.90 -0.54 -12.20
N PRO A 13 -0.64 -0.40 -11.73
CA PRO A 13 0.46 -1.19 -12.28
C PRO A 13 0.28 -2.70 -12.07
N THR A 14 -0.31 -3.14 -10.94
CA THR A 14 -0.62 -4.54 -10.71
C THR A 14 -1.64 -5.06 -11.75
N ALA A 15 -2.69 -4.30 -12.06
CA ALA A 15 -3.66 -4.69 -13.08
C ALA A 15 -3.03 -4.81 -14.47
N LEU A 16 -2.15 -3.87 -14.84
CA LEU A 16 -1.41 -3.94 -16.11
C LEU A 16 -0.49 -5.14 -16.15
N TYR A 17 0.27 -5.39 -15.09
CA TYR A 17 1.18 -6.53 -14.99
C TYR A 17 0.44 -7.86 -15.11
N LEU A 18 -0.63 -8.07 -14.33
CA LEU A 18 -1.46 -9.28 -14.43
C LEU A 18 -2.03 -9.47 -15.85
N SER A 19 -2.48 -8.39 -16.49
CA SER A 19 -2.94 -8.43 -17.89
C SER A 19 -1.78 -8.77 -18.85
N ALA A 20 -0.59 -8.25 -18.63
CA ALA A 20 0.59 -8.52 -19.47
C ALA A 20 1.00 -9.99 -19.42
N VAL A 21 0.93 -10.62 -18.24
CA VAL A 21 1.26 -12.04 -18.07
C VAL A 21 0.12 -13.00 -18.43
N GLY A 22 -1.04 -12.47 -18.87
CA GLY A 22 -2.09 -13.26 -19.49
C GLY A 22 -3.36 -13.49 -18.68
N HIS A 23 -3.49 -12.89 -17.50
CA HIS A 23 -4.75 -12.94 -16.77
C HIS A 23 -5.85 -12.12 -17.46
N GLU A 24 -7.09 -12.58 -17.36
CA GLU A 24 -8.26 -11.74 -17.57
C GLU A 24 -8.42 -10.82 -16.35
N VAL A 25 -8.42 -9.49 -16.56
CA VAL A 25 -8.37 -8.50 -15.49
C VAL A 25 -9.54 -7.53 -15.56
N GLY A 26 -10.20 -7.34 -14.43
CA GLY A 26 -11.10 -6.22 -14.15
C GLY A 26 -10.53 -5.29 -13.09
N VAL A 27 -10.82 -4.01 -13.18
CA VAL A 27 -10.48 -3.01 -12.16
C VAL A 27 -11.73 -2.32 -11.65
N VAL A 28 -11.79 -2.09 -10.34
CA VAL A 28 -12.86 -1.35 -9.66
C VAL A 28 -12.25 -0.16 -8.94
N ASP A 29 -12.86 1.02 -9.07
CA ASP A 29 -12.44 2.20 -8.29
C ASP A 29 -13.60 3.18 -8.09
N SER A 30 -13.63 3.87 -6.94
CA SER A 30 -14.57 4.95 -6.65
C SER A 30 -13.99 6.34 -6.93
N PHE A 31 -12.71 6.43 -7.28
CA PHE A 31 -11.91 7.65 -7.44
C PHE A 31 -11.81 8.52 -6.18
N VAL A 32 -12.15 7.98 -5.03
CA VAL A 32 -12.11 8.73 -3.76
C VAL A 32 -10.70 9.24 -3.45
N ARG A 33 -9.64 8.52 -3.90
CA ARG A 33 -8.26 8.99 -3.72
C ARG A 33 -8.00 10.34 -4.40
N ARG A 34 -8.66 10.63 -5.53
CA ARG A 34 -8.58 11.94 -6.20
C ARG A 34 -9.33 13.02 -5.41
N GLN A 35 -10.36 12.64 -4.64
CA GLN A 35 -11.06 13.57 -3.75
C GLN A 35 -10.18 13.97 -2.55
N TYR A 36 -9.38 13.04 -2.01
CA TYR A 36 -8.40 13.37 -0.97
C TYR A 36 -7.33 14.36 -1.46
N ASP A 37 -6.89 14.25 -2.72
CA ASP A 37 -5.98 15.23 -3.32
C ASP A 37 -6.59 16.64 -3.25
N HIS A 38 -7.84 16.77 -3.67
CA HIS A 38 -8.55 18.04 -3.63
C HIS A 38 -8.79 18.54 -2.20
N GLU A 39 -9.16 17.64 -1.26
CA GLU A 39 -9.39 18.00 0.16
C GLU A 39 -8.12 18.54 0.82
N LEU A 40 -6.96 17.98 0.50
CA LEU A 40 -5.68 18.37 1.09
C LEU A 40 -4.92 19.42 0.27
N GLY A 41 -5.44 19.82 -0.90
CA GLY A 41 -4.75 20.76 -1.78
C GLY A 41 -3.44 20.20 -2.36
N VAL A 42 -3.35 18.90 -2.58
CA VAL A 42 -2.17 18.20 -3.11
C VAL A 42 -2.51 17.51 -4.43
N GLU A 43 -1.50 17.13 -5.19
CA GLU A 43 -1.67 16.32 -6.40
C GLU A 43 -0.54 15.32 -6.57
N SER A 44 -0.75 14.31 -7.40
CA SER A 44 0.33 13.43 -7.83
C SER A 44 1.39 14.21 -8.60
N LEU A 45 2.67 13.96 -8.32
CA LEU A 45 3.77 14.57 -9.07
C LEU A 45 3.67 14.25 -10.56
N VAL A 46 3.40 12.99 -10.88
CA VAL A 46 3.17 12.54 -12.25
C VAL A 46 1.70 12.74 -12.60
N PRO A 47 1.36 13.40 -13.72
CA PRO A 47 -0.02 13.55 -14.16
C PRO A 47 -0.68 12.20 -14.41
N ILE A 48 -1.92 12.04 -13.94
CA ILE A 48 -2.68 10.79 -14.08
C ILE A 48 -3.88 10.99 -14.98
N GLU A 49 -3.90 10.28 -16.10
CA GLU A 49 -5.03 10.28 -17.02
C GLU A 49 -6.28 9.64 -16.38
N PRO A 50 -7.49 9.99 -16.86
CA PRO A 50 -8.70 9.28 -16.47
C PRO A 50 -8.60 7.77 -16.74
N LEU A 51 -9.16 6.95 -15.85
CA LEU A 51 -9.07 5.49 -15.93
C LEU A 51 -9.53 4.95 -17.30
N GLN A 52 -10.66 5.43 -17.83
CA GLN A 52 -11.18 5.00 -19.13
C GLN A 52 -10.20 5.27 -20.29
N ARG A 53 -9.42 6.37 -20.20
CA ARG A 53 -8.39 6.68 -21.19
C ARG A 53 -7.22 5.73 -21.07
N ARG A 54 -6.76 5.44 -19.84
CA ARG A 54 -5.68 4.49 -19.58
C ARG A 54 -6.04 3.07 -20.04
N LEU A 55 -7.25 2.61 -19.78
CA LEU A 55 -7.77 1.31 -20.26
C LEU A 55 -7.76 1.23 -21.79
N ARG A 56 -8.16 2.31 -22.48
CA ARG A 56 -8.14 2.38 -23.94
C ARG A 56 -6.72 2.33 -24.48
N VAL A 57 -5.81 3.13 -23.92
CA VAL A 57 -4.39 3.16 -24.32
C VAL A 57 -3.75 1.78 -24.15
N TRP A 58 -4.01 1.12 -23.02
CA TRP A 58 -3.52 -0.25 -22.79
C TRP A 58 -3.96 -1.21 -23.90
N ARG A 59 -5.24 -1.19 -24.24
CA ARG A 59 -5.79 -2.03 -25.32
C ARG A 59 -5.19 -1.68 -26.68
N GLU A 60 -5.02 -0.41 -26.99
CA GLU A 60 -4.43 0.06 -28.25
C GLU A 60 -3.00 -0.41 -28.43
N LEU A 61 -2.19 -0.37 -27.37
CA LEU A 61 -0.79 -0.73 -27.39
C LEU A 61 -0.53 -2.25 -27.37
N THR A 62 -1.34 -2.99 -26.61
CA THR A 62 -1.05 -4.40 -26.32
C THR A 62 -2.03 -5.38 -26.95
N GLY A 63 -3.17 -4.91 -27.46
CA GLY A 63 -4.31 -5.75 -27.87
C GLY A 63 -5.07 -6.40 -26.72
N ARG A 64 -4.66 -6.18 -25.44
CA ARG A 64 -5.27 -6.77 -24.25
C ARG A 64 -6.30 -5.82 -23.67
N SER A 65 -7.43 -6.37 -23.21
CA SER A 65 -8.49 -5.60 -22.58
C SER A 65 -8.47 -5.79 -21.07
N VAL A 66 -8.66 -4.70 -20.33
CA VAL A 66 -8.94 -4.70 -18.89
C VAL A 66 -10.34 -4.11 -18.71
N ALA A 67 -11.24 -4.82 -18.03
CA ALA A 67 -12.59 -4.33 -17.74
C ALA A 67 -12.54 -3.24 -16.67
N GLY A 68 -13.36 -2.21 -16.76
CA GLY A 68 -13.39 -1.09 -15.81
C GLY A 68 -14.77 -0.90 -15.19
N PHE A 69 -14.85 -0.94 -13.87
CA PHE A 69 -16.06 -0.72 -13.08
C PHE A 69 -15.85 0.48 -12.15
N VAL A 70 -16.90 1.29 -11.98
CA VAL A 70 -16.84 2.49 -11.13
C VAL A 70 -17.90 2.39 -10.06
N GLY A 71 -17.49 2.36 -8.80
CA GLY A 71 -18.38 2.30 -7.64
C GLY A 71 -17.63 2.22 -6.32
N ASP A 72 -18.37 2.34 -5.23
CA ASP A 72 -17.85 2.33 -3.86
C ASP A 72 -18.17 0.97 -3.20
N LEU A 73 -17.16 0.31 -2.63
CA LEU A 73 -17.33 -0.95 -1.91
C LEU A 73 -18.10 -0.82 -0.59
N ASN A 74 -18.29 0.41 -0.09
CA ASN A 74 -19.22 0.65 1.02
C ASN A 74 -20.69 0.49 0.62
N ASP A 75 -20.98 0.53 -0.68
CA ASP A 75 -22.25 0.10 -1.25
C ASP A 75 -22.24 -1.43 -1.41
N ALA A 76 -22.98 -2.12 -0.55
CA ALA A 76 -23.03 -3.58 -0.56
C ALA A 76 -23.59 -4.10 -1.88
N ASP A 77 -24.64 -3.49 -2.43
CA ASP A 77 -25.27 -3.92 -3.67
C ASP A 77 -24.26 -3.88 -4.83
N PHE A 78 -23.49 -2.79 -4.92
CA PHE A 78 -22.42 -2.67 -5.90
C PHE A 78 -21.32 -3.75 -5.73
N ALA A 79 -20.89 -4.04 -4.49
CA ALA A 79 -19.90 -5.07 -4.24
C ALA A 79 -20.36 -6.46 -4.72
N TYR A 80 -21.64 -6.79 -4.49
CA TYR A 80 -22.25 -8.02 -4.99
C TYR A 80 -22.38 -8.05 -6.51
N GLU A 81 -22.85 -6.95 -7.10
CA GLU A 81 -23.06 -6.85 -8.54
C GLU A 81 -21.76 -7.03 -9.32
N VAL A 82 -20.69 -6.34 -8.93
CA VAL A 82 -19.41 -6.40 -9.65
C VAL A 82 -18.76 -7.78 -9.57
N ILE A 83 -18.81 -8.46 -8.41
CA ILE A 83 -18.28 -9.83 -8.27
C ILE A 83 -19.13 -10.83 -9.07
N ARG A 84 -20.45 -10.68 -9.06
CA ARG A 84 -21.36 -11.53 -9.83
C ARG A 84 -21.23 -11.33 -11.33
N GLU A 85 -21.03 -10.10 -11.79
CA GLU A 85 -20.86 -9.76 -13.21
C GLU A 85 -19.53 -10.28 -13.75
N PHE A 86 -18.43 -9.95 -13.05
CA PHE A 86 -17.08 -10.27 -13.51
C PHE A 86 -16.70 -11.75 -13.28
N ARG A 87 -17.20 -12.39 -12.21
CA ARG A 87 -16.91 -13.78 -11.81
C ARG A 87 -15.41 -14.08 -11.73
N PRO A 88 -14.67 -13.39 -10.87
CA PRO A 88 -13.24 -13.60 -10.74
C PRO A 88 -12.91 -14.92 -10.04
N ASP A 89 -11.79 -15.58 -10.41
CA ASP A 89 -11.18 -16.64 -9.58
C ASP A 89 -10.45 -16.06 -8.37
N ALA A 90 -9.98 -14.81 -8.48
CA ALA A 90 -9.31 -14.10 -7.40
C ALA A 90 -9.72 -12.62 -7.35
N VAL A 91 -9.85 -12.09 -6.14
CA VAL A 91 -10.07 -10.67 -5.84
C VAL A 91 -8.84 -10.12 -5.15
N VAL A 92 -8.22 -9.08 -5.73
CA VAL A 92 -7.09 -8.35 -5.15
C VAL A 92 -7.59 -7.05 -4.54
N HIS A 93 -7.47 -6.89 -3.23
CA HIS A 93 -8.12 -5.79 -2.50
C HIS A 93 -7.12 -4.70 -2.08
N PHE A 94 -7.01 -3.65 -2.91
CA PHE A 94 -6.29 -2.40 -2.63
C PHE A 94 -7.22 -1.22 -2.30
N ALA A 95 -8.55 -1.37 -2.43
CA ALA A 95 -9.53 -0.29 -2.33
C ALA A 95 -9.77 0.17 -0.90
N GLU A 96 -8.73 0.69 -0.28
CA GLU A 96 -8.76 1.17 1.10
C GLU A 96 -8.07 2.53 1.24
N GLN A 97 -8.48 3.31 2.25
CA GLN A 97 -7.71 4.47 2.68
C GLN A 97 -6.39 3.95 3.28
N ARG A 98 -5.24 4.31 2.67
CA ARG A 98 -3.93 3.68 2.88
C ARG A 98 -2.94 4.50 3.72
N ALA A 99 -3.32 5.69 4.16
CA ALA A 99 -2.39 6.61 4.79
C ALA A 99 -2.59 6.73 6.30
N ALA A 100 -1.56 6.35 7.07
CA ALA A 100 -1.56 6.54 8.51
C ALA A 100 -1.77 8.02 8.90
N PRO A 101 -1.06 9.01 8.32
CA PRO A 101 -1.29 10.40 8.65
C PRO A 101 -2.72 10.87 8.36
N TYR A 102 -3.33 10.47 7.24
CA TYR A 102 -4.71 10.85 6.92
C TYR A 102 -5.68 10.40 8.02
N SER A 103 -5.53 9.17 8.52
CA SER A 103 -6.37 8.64 9.59
C SER A 103 -6.20 9.34 10.96
N MET A 104 -5.15 10.14 11.11
CA MET A 104 -4.78 10.83 12.35
C MET A 104 -5.03 12.35 12.30
N ILE A 105 -5.58 12.88 11.20
CA ILE A 105 -5.88 14.32 11.07
C ILE A 105 -6.87 14.77 12.15
N ASP A 106 -8.02 14.10 12.23
CA ASP A 106 -9.07 14.35 13.20
C ASP A 106 -10.06 13.19 13.29
N ARG A 107 -11.12 13.37 14.11
CA ARG A 107 -12.19 12.37 14.27
C ARG A 107 -12.87 12.01 12.96
N LYS A 108 -13.12 12.97 12.07
CA LYS A 108 -13.81 12.73 10.79
C LYS A 108 -13.00 11.73 9.94
N HIS A 109 -11.70 11.98 9.80
CA HIS A 109 -10.78 11.16 9.02
C HIS A 109 -10.55 9.78 9.64
N ALA A 110 -10.47 9.71 11.00
CA ALA A 110 -10.37 8.44 11.70
C ALA A 110 -11.62 7.57 11.49
N VAL A 111 -12.82 8.13 11.68
CA VAL A 111 -14.10 7.43 11.47
C VAL A 111 -14.25 7.02 10.01
N TYR A 112 -13.96 7.93 9.08
CA TYR A 112 -13.99 7.63 7.66
C TYR A 112 -13.08 6.45 7.30
N THR A 113 -11.84 6.44 7.81
CA THR A 113 -10.89 5.34 7.57
C THR A 113 -11.44 4.00 8.06
N GLN A 114 -12.03 3.96 9.26
CA GLN A 114 -12.64 2.73 9.79
C GLN A 114 -13.82 2.27 8.94
N VAL A 115 -14.72 3.17 8.57
CA VAL A 115 -15.88 2.83 7.73
C VAL A 115 -15.42 2.36 6.36
N ASN A 116 -14.61 3.15 5.67
CA ASN A 116 -14.17 2.83 4.30
C ASN A 116 -13.45 1.47 4.23
N ASN A 117 -12.53 1.21 5.14
CA ASN A 117 -11.72 0.00 5.09
C ASN A 117 -12.51 -1.21 5.60
N VAL A 118 -13.03 -1.14 6.84
CA VAL A 118 -13.64 -2.30 7.50
C VAL A 118 -14.98 -2.68 6.87
N VAL A 119 -15.85 -1.71 6.59
CA VAL A 119 -17.16 -2.00 5.97
C VAL A 119 -16.97 -2.46 4.53
N GLY A 120 -16.09 -1.80 3.76
CA GLY A 120 -15.76 -2.23 2.40
C GLY A 120 -15.23 -3.67 2.34
N THR A 121 -14.31 -4.03 3.24
CA THR A 121 -13.80 -5.41 3.35
C THR A 121 -14.91 -6.40 3.72
N LEU A 122 -15.79 -6.06 4.67
CA LEU A 122 -16.91 -6.93 5.03
C LEU A 122 -17.85 -7.14 3.84
N ASN A 123 -18.21 -6.11 3.09
CA ASN A 123 -19.05 -6.24 1.89
C ASN A 123 -18.40 -7.18 0.84
N VAL A 124 -17.09 -7.08 0.63
CA VAL A 124 -16.36 -8.00 -0.25
C VAL A 124 -16.43 -9.44 0.26
N LEU A 125 -16.22 -9.67 1.56
CA LEU A 125 -16.28 -11.01 2.16
C LEU A 125 -17.66 -11.64 2.03
N PHE A 126 -18.73 -10.88 2.28
CA PHE A 126 -20.10 -11.37 2.10
C PHE A 126 -20.41 -11.63 0.63
N ALA A 127 -20.00 -10.75 -0.29
CA ALA A 127 -20.21 -10.94 -1.71
C ALA A 127 -19.48 -12.20 -2.23
N ILE A 128 -18.23 -12.45 -1.84
CA ILE A 128 -17.50 -13.69 -2.13
C ILE A 128 -18.24 -14.88 -1.54
N GLY A 129 -18.62 -14.81 -0.25
CA GLY A 129 -19.29 -15.91 0.45
C GLY A 129 -20.62 -16.37 -0.18
N GLU A 130 -21.34 -15.45 -0.81
CA GLU A 130 -22.63 -15.72 -1.47
C GLU A 130 -22.51 -16.03 -2.96
N VAL A 131 -21.55 -15.42 -3.68
CA VAL A 131 -21.38 -15.60 -5.13
C VAL A 131 -20.62 -16.89 -5.41
N ASP A 132 -19.42 -17.03 -4.84
CA ASP A 132 -18.59 -18.22 -4.99
C ASP A 132 -17.51 -18.24 -3.91
N ARG A 133 -17.55 -19.22 -3.00
CA ARG A 133 -16.59 -19.38 -1.90
C ARG A 133 -15.20 -19.83 -2.35
N ASP A 134 -15.07 -20.27 -3.60
CA ASP A 134 -13.78 -20.65 -4.18
C ASP A 134 -12.98 -19.45 -4.68
N ILE A 135 -13.56 -18.26 -4.73
CA ILE A 135 -12.84 -17.03 -5.03
C ILE A 135 -11.76 -16.79 -3.97
N HIS A 136 -10.51 -16.66 -4.42
CA HIS A 136 -9.37 -16.37 -3.54
C HIS A 136 -9.27 -14.86 -3.27
N LEU A 137 -9.37 -14.44 -2.02
CA LEU A 137 -9.14 -13.05 -1.63
C LEU A 137 -7.66 -12.81 -1.35
N VAL A 138 -7.02 -11.95 -2.15
CA VAL A 138 -5.67 -11.41 -1.89
C VAL A 138 -5.83 -9.99 -1.33
N LYS A 139 -5.72 -9.87 -0.01
CA LYS A 139 -5.82 -8.57 0.68
C LYS A 139 -4.46 -7.94 0.81
N LEU A 140 -4.38 -6.63 0.63
CA LEU A 140 -3.17 -5.87 0.95
C LEU A 140 -3.21 -5.41 2.42
N GLY A 141 -2.46 -6.11 3.28
CA GLY A 141 -2.18 -5.74 4.66
C GLY A 141 -1.05 -4.71 4.76
N THR A 142 -0.48 -4.57 5.93
CA THR A 142 0.66 -3.68 6.17
C THR A 142 1.54 -4.17 7.33
N MET A 143 2.85 -4.03 7.18
CA MET A 143 3.79 -4.25 8.30
C MET A 143 3.49 -3.36 9.51
N GLY A 144 2.81 -2.22 9.30
CA GLY A 144 2.38 -1.33 10.37
C GLY A 144 1.33 -1.92 11.32
N GLU A 145 0.71 -3.05 10.99
CA GLU A 145 -0.19 -3.79 11.85
C GLU A 145 0.53 -4.36 13.09
N TYR A 146 1.78 -4.81 12.90
CA TYR A 146 2.60 -5.35 13.99
C TYR A 146 3.01 -4.29 15.01
N GLY A 147 3.09 -3.03 14.58
CA GLY A 147 3.65 -1.95 15.38
C GLY A 147 5.16 -2.12 15.56
N THR A 148 5.62 -2.01 16.82
CA THR A 148 7.04 -2.12 17.18
C THR A 148 7.24 -3.14 18.29
N PRO A 149 7.03 -4.44 18.03
CA PRO A 149 7.23 -5.49 19.03
C PRO A 149 8.71 -5.65 19.36
N ASN A 150 9.01 -6.17 20.55
CA ASN A 150 10.37 -6.51 20.98
C ASN A 150 10.61 -8.04 20.91
N ILE A 151 10.00 -8.68 19.91
CA ILE A 151 10.15 -10.10 19.57
C ILE A 151 10.19 -10.22 18.05
N ASP A 152 10.62 -11.37 17.53
CA ASP A 152 10.62 -11.67 16.10
C ASP A 152 9.21 -11.51 15.51
N ILE A 153 9.14 -10.98 14.29
CA ILE A 153 7.89 -10.81 13.57
C ILE A 153 7.73 -11.98 12.61
N GLU A 154 6.84 -12.91 12.96
CA GLU A 154 6.51 -14.07 12.16
C GLU A 154 5.50 -13.73 11.04
N GLU A 155 5.38 -14.60 10.05
CA GLU A 155 4.41 -14.48 8.98
C GLU A 155 3.00 -14.89 9.45
N GLY A 156 2.35 -13.96 10.14
CA GLY A 156 0.95 -13.99 10.53
C GLY A 156 0.59 -14.83 11.74
N TRP A 157 1.38 -15.83 12.14
CA TRP A 157 1.01 -16.77 13.20
C TRP A 157 2.12 -16.97 14.22
N LEU A 158 1.74 -17.12 15.50
CA LEU A 158 2.63 -17.53 16.58
C LEU A 158 2.15 -18.81 17.26
N GLU A 159 3.07 -19.65 17.67
CA GLU A 159 2.82 -20.68 18.66
C GLU A 159 2.95 -20.08 20.07
N VAL A 160 1.82 -19.92 20.74
CA VAL A 160 1.77 -19.37 22.09
C VAL A 160 1.71 -20.49 23.11
N ARG A 161 2.61 -20.45 24.10
CA ARG A 161 2.62 -21.37 25.25
C ARG A 161 2.26 -20.61 26.52
N HIS A 162 1.23 -21.08 27.22
CA HIS A 162 0.79 -20.49 28.47
C HIS A 162 0.25 -21.56 29.44
N HIS A 163 0.73 -21.56 30.68
CA HIS A 163 0.36 -22.52 31.71
C HIS A 163 0.38 -23.99 31.25
N GLY A 164 1.42 -24.41 30.51
CA GLY A 164 1.61 -25.77 30.04
C GLY A 164 0.74 -26.18 28.85
N ARG A 165 -0.04 -25.27 28.28
CA ARG A 165 -0.80 -25.45 27.04
C ARG A 165 -0.16 -24.66 25.91
N SER A 166 -0.32 -25.14 24.68
CA SER A 166 0.10 -24.42 23.48
C SER A 166 -1.07 -24.28 22.51
N ASP A 167 -1.09 -23.18 21.78
CA ASP A 167 -2.05 -22.91 20.71
C ASP A 167 -1.38 -22.07 19.62
N ARG A 168 -1.89 -22.15 18.38
CA ARG A 168 -1.45 -21.35 17.26
C ARG A 168 -2.43 -20.17 17.10
N MET A 169 -1.93 -18.96 17.29
CA MET A 169 -2.74 -17.73 17.30
C MET A 169 -2.20 -16.75 16.26
N LEU A 170 -3.08 -15.87 15.74
CA LEU A 170 -2.60 -14.74 14.95
C LEU A 170 -1.59 -13.93 15.75
N TYR A 171 -0.54 -13.48 15.07
CA TYR A 171 0.50 -12.66 15.67
C TYR A 171 -0.13 -11.47 16.41
N PRO A 172 0.25 -11.20 17.68
CA PRO A 172 -0.29 -10.08 18.44
C PRO A 172 0.07 -8.74 17.78
N LYS A 173 -0.94 -8.01 17.34
CA LYS A 173 -0.79 -6.76 16.61
C LYS A 173 -0.95 -5.55 17.54
N ARG A 174 -0.06 -4.53 17.39
CA ARG A 174 -0.10 -3.31 18.18
C ARG A 174 0.04 -2.09 17.26
N PRO A 175 -0.99 -1.79 16.46
CA PRO A 175 -0.96 -0.78 15.41
C PRO A 175 -0.73 0.64 15.95
N GLY A 176 0.00 1.47 15.17
CA GLY A 176 0.39 2.82 15.55
C GLY A 176 -0.52 3.94 15.02
N SER A 177 -1.64 3.64 14.35
CA SER A 177 -2.61 4.63 13.85
C SER A 177 -3.98 3.99 13.62
N PHE A 178 -5.03 4.81 13.41
CA PHE A 178 -6.35 4.30 13.06
C PHE A 178 -6.37 3.58 11.70
N TYR A 179 -5.53 3.98 10.74
CA TYR A 179 -5.34 3.22 9.50
C TYR A 179 -4.78 1.81 9.80
N HIS A 180 -3.67 1.70 10.53
CA HIS A 180 -3.10 0.40 10.85
C HIS A 180 -4.08 -0.46 11.66
N LEU A 181 -4.89 0.18 12.55
CA LEU A 181 -5.92 -0.51 13.31
C LEU A 181 -7.05 -1.05 12.40
N SER A 182 -7.49 -0.30 11.37
CA SER A 182 -8.47 -0.82 10.41
C SER A 182 -7.96 -2.06 9.68
N LYS A 183 -6.67 -2.06 9.31
CA LYS A 183 -6.03 -3.24 8.69
C LYS A 183 -5.98 -4.46 9.62
N VAL A 184 -5.78 -4.25 10.93
CA VAL A 184 -5.88 -5.33 11.93
C VAL A 184 -7.30 -5.88 11.99
N HIS A 185 -8.33 -5.00 11.98
CA HIS A 185 -9.72 -5.43 11.95
C HIS A 185 -10.03 -6.25 10.70
N ASP A 186 -9.53 -5.85 9.54
CA ASP A 186 -9.71 -6.57 8.28
C ASP A 186 -9.07 -7.96 8.33
N SER A 187 -7.83 -8.07 8.83
CA SER A 187 -7.16 -9.37 8.98
C SER A 187 -7.96 -10.32 9.89
N HIS A 188 -8.55 -9.81 10.98
CA HIS A 188 -9.40 -10.62 11.87
C HIS A 188 -10.73 -10.98 11.23
N ASN A 189 -11.39 -10.08 10.50
CA ASN A 189 -12.62 -10.36 9.77
C ASN A 189 -12.41 -11.42 8.70
N ILE A 190 -11.29 -11.34 7.96
CA ILE A 190 -10.94 -12.29 6.90
C ILE A 190 -10.60 -13.66 7.51
N GLU A 191 -9.78 -13.70 8.57
CA GLU A 191 -9.48 -14.96 9.28
C GLU A 191 -10.77 -15.64 9.76
N PHE A 192 -11.65 -14.86 10.40
CA PHE A 192 -12.94 -15.37 10.86
C PHE A 192 -13.77 -15.95 9.71
N ALA A 193 -13.86 -15.25 8.58
CA ALA A 193 -14.60 -15.69 7.41
C ALA A 193 -13.99 -16.97 6.79
N CYS A 194 -12.67 -17.06 6.72
CA CYS A 194 -11.99 -18.28 6.26
C CYS A 194 -12.33 -19.46 7.19
N ARG A 195 -12.11 -19.29 8.48
CA ARG A 195 -12.32 -20.36 9.47
C ARG A 195 -13.78 -20.79 9.61
N VAL A 196 -14.74 -19.88 9.50
CA VAL A 196 -16.16 -20.16 9.79
C VAL A 196 -16.97 -20.43 8.52
N TRP A 197 -16.68 -19.74 7.41
CA TRP A 197 -17.41 -19.88 6.16
C TRP A 197 -16.67 -20.71 5.11
N GLY A 198 -15.40 -21.10 5.39
CA GLY A 198 -14.60 -21.85 4.47
C GLY A 198 -14.07 -21.02 3.30
N LEU A 199 -14.03 -19.68 3.42
CA LEU A 199 -13.38 -18.84 2.41
C LEU A 199 -11.87 -19.10 2.37
N ARG A 200 -11.20 -18.59 1.36
CA ARG A 200 -9.74 -18.68 1.23
C ARG A 200 -9.14 -17.30 1.02
N ALA A 201 -8.08 -16.99 1.76
CA ALA A 201 -7.45 -15.68 1.65
C ALA A 201 -5.94 -15.69 1.88
N THR A 202 -5.25 -14.75 1.22
CA THR A 202 -3.85 -14.41 1.48
C THR A 202 -3.75 -12.94 1.85
N ASP A 203 -3.22 -12.64 3.02
CA ASP A 203 -2.93 -11.28 3.50
C ASP A 203 -1.47 -10.95 3.23
N LEU A 204 -1.20 -9.96 2.40
CA LEU A 204 0.14 -9.47 2.08
C LEU A 204 0.46 -8.29 3.00
N ASN A 205 1.13 -8.54 4.12
CA ASN A 205 1.56 -7.49 5.05
C ASN A 205 2.70 -6.70 4.46
N GLN A 206 2.35 -5.62 3.77
CA GLN A 206 3.25 -4.87 2.91
C GLN A 206 4.16 -3.92 3.69
N GLY A 207 5.46 -3.93 3.34
CA GLY A 207 6.44 -2.91 3.68
C GLY A 207 6.18 -1.58 2.97
N VAL A 208 7.08 -0.62 3.13
CA VAL A 208 7.01 0.67 2.45
C VAL A 208 7.38 0.49 0.98
N VAL A 209 6.44 0.76 0.08
CA VAL A 209 6.69 0.66 -1.36
C VAL A 209 7.42 1.91 -1.86
N TYR A 210 8.40 1.69 -2.71
CA TYR A 210 9.11 2.73 -3.44
C TYR A 210 9.08 2.50 -4.94
N GLY A 211 9.46 3.55 -5.70
CA GLY A 211 9.40 3.53 -7.15
C GLY A 211 8.03 3.92 -7.71
N GLN A 212 7.95 4.07 -9.01
CA GLN A 212 6.72 4.50 -9.71
C GLN A 212 6.57 3.81 -11.07
N GLN A 213 7.66 3.34 -11.65
CA GLN A 213 7.70 2.81 -13.00
C GLN A 213 7.74 1.28 -12.98
N THR A 214 6.92 0.67 -13.85
CA THR A 214 7.00 -0.74 -14.21
C THR A 214 7.17 -0.85 -15.73
N PRO A 215 7.61 -1.99 -16.28
CA PRO A 215 7.69 -2.17 -17.73
C PRO A 215 6.41 -1.78 -18.45
N GLU A 216 5.25 -2.09 -17.89
CA GLU A 216 3.94 -1.81 -18.48
C GLU A 216 3.62 -0.30 -18.47
N THR A 217 3.91 0.39 -17.37
CA THR A 217 3.64 1.84 -17.26
C THR A 217 4.61 2.68 -18.09
N LEU A 218 5.76 2.11 -18.49
CA LEU A 218 6.74 2.75 -19.35
C LEU A 218 6.40 2.67 -20.85
N LEU A 219 5.44 1.84 -21.26
CA LEU A 219 5.03 1.71 -22.67
C LEU A 219 4.48 3.03 -23.23
N ASP A 220 3.82 3.82 -22.39
CA ASP A 220 3.28 5.13 -22.77
C ASP A 220 3.10 6.03 -21.53
N PRO A 221 3.46 7.31 -21.57
CA PRO A 221 3.27 8.23 -20.44
C PRO A 221 1.83 8.31 -19.93
N ARG A 222 0.84 8.04 -20.77
CA ARG A 222 -0.58 8.00 -20.40
C ARG A 222 -0.95 6.82 -19.51
N LEU A 223 -0.08 5.81 -19.40
CA LEU A 223 -0.23 4.64 -18.51
C LEU A 223 0.41 4.84 -17.14
N ALA A 224 0.98 6.00 -16.88
CA ALA A 224 1.65 6.29 -15.61
C ALA A 224 0.75 6.01 -14.40
N THR A 225 1.35 5.48 -13.34
CA THR A 225 0.72 5.47 -12.01
C THR A 225 1.11 6.73 -11.24
N ARG A 226 0.39 6.99 -10.15
CA ARG A 226 0.64 8.18 -9.33
C ARG A 226 1.97 8.09 -8.57
N LEU A 227 2.53 9.27 -8.28
CA LEU A 227 3.67 9.43 -7.37
C LEU A 227 3.32 10.49 -6.34
N ASP A 228 2.97 10.05 -5.13
CA ASP A 228 2.65 10.93 -4.01
C ASP A 228 3.92 11.31 -3.26
N TYR A 229 4.03 12.57 -2.85
CA TYR A 229 5.22 13.13 -2.19
C TYR A 229 4.89 13.99 -0.96
N ASP A 230 3.62 14.31 -0.79
CA ASP A 230 3.14 15.09 0.34
C ASP A 230 3.34 14.36 1.69
N ALA A 231 3.21 15.10 2.79
CA ALA A 231 3.43 14.58 4.15
C ALA A 231 2.41 13.51 4.58
N VAL A 232 1.27 13.41 3.90
CA VAL A 232 0.19 12.49 4.22
C VAL A 232 0.30 11.19 3.44
N PHE A 233 0.48 11.25 2.12
CA PHE A 233 0.46 10.09 1.22
C PHE A 233 1.83 9.69 0.67
N GLY A 234 2.82 10.58 0.70
CA GLY A 234 4.18 10.30 0.23
C GLY A 234 4.89 9.26 1.08
N THR A 235 5.53 8.27 0.44
CA THR A 235 6.40 7.32 1.13
C THR A 235 7.79 7.94 1.38
N VAL A 236 8.49 7.45 2.40
CA VAL A 236 9.74 8.07 2.86
C VAL A 236 10.81 8.14 1.77
N LEU A 237 11.04 7.05 1.03
CA LEU A 237 12.06 7.01 -0.02
C LEU A 237 11.69 7.91 -1.20
N ASN A 238 10.44 7.84 -1.68
CA ASN A 238 9.96 8.69 -2.76
C ASN A 238 10.09 10.18 -2.39
N ARG A 239 9.76 10.54 -1.14
CA ARG A 239 9.93 11.91 -0.63
C ARG A 239 11.40 12.35 -0.58
N PHE A 240 12.31 11.50 -0.11
CA PHE A 240 13.74 11.80 -0.09
C PHE A 240 14.30 12.08 -1.48
N VAL A 241 13.94 11.26 -2.47
CA VAL A 241 14.34 11.48 -3.86
C VAL A 241 13.87 12.84 -4.37
N ILE A 242 12.63 13.22 -4.07
CA ILE A 242 12.07 14.51 -4.49
C ILE A 242 12.76 15.67 -3.78
N GLN A 243 13.00 15.57 -2.47
CA GLN A 243 13.74 16.56 -1.72
C GLN A 243 15.17 16.77 -2.26
N ALA A 244 15.89 15.69 -2.57
CA ALA A 244 17.23 15.76 -3.16
C ALA A 244 17.24 16.52 -4.49
N VAL A 245 16.31 16.21 -5.41
CA VAL A 245 16.18 16.87 -6.71
C VAL A 245 15.87 18.36 -6.59
N LEU A 246 15.06 18.74 -5.61
CA LEU A 246 14.72 20.14 -5.33
C LEU A 246 15.85 20.92 -4.62
N GLY A 247 16.90 20.24 -4.14
CA GLY A 247 17.94 20.85 -3.31
C GLY A 247 17.45 21.19 -1.89
N HIS A 248 16.41 20.51 -1.40
CA HIS A 248 15.92 20.60 -0.03
C HIS A 248 16.62 19.56 0.86
N PRO A 249 16.80 19.81 2.16
CA PRO A 249 17.27 18.80 3.09
C PRO A 249 16.34 17.57 3.10
N LEU A 250 16.92 16.36 3.24
CA LEU A 250 16.15 15.15 3.48
C LEU A 250 15.63 15.16 4.92
N THR A 251 14.30 15.24 5.07
CA THR A 251 13.68 15.37 6.39
C THR A 251 13.48 14.02 7.07
N VAL A 252 14.28 13.75 8.09
CA VAL A 252 14.23 12.53 8.92
C VAL A 252 13.49 12.84 10.22
N TYR A 253 12.49 12.04 10.57
CA TYR A 253 11.74 12.21 11.82
C TYR A 253 12.47 11.53 12.99
N GLY A 254 12.67 12.27 14.10
CA GLY A 254 13.42 11.80 15.26
C GLY A 254 14.90 11.55 14.93
N SER A 255 15.49 10.52 15.52
CA SER A 255 16.87 10.09 15.26
C SER A 255 17.04 9.39 13.90
N GLY A 256 15.95 8.94 13.29
CA GLY A 256 15.99 8.12 12.07
C GLY A 256 16.37 6.65 12.31
N SER A 257 16.53 6.21 13.55
CA SER A 257 16.91 4.82 13.89
C SER A 257 15.73 3.82 13.79
N GLN A 258 14.51 4.31 13.58
CA GLN A 258 13.35 3.45 13.32
C GLN A 258 13.50 2.69 11.99
N THR A 259 13.40 1.36 12.05
CA THR A 259 13.55 0.48 10.89
C THR A 259 12.23 0.29 10.16
N ARG A 260 12.31 0.14 8.82
CA ARG A 260 11.17 -0.15 7.94
C ARG A 260 11.56 -1.24 6.95
N GLY A 261 10.63 -2.18 6.74
CA GLY A 261 10.68 -3.05 5.58
C GLY A 261 10.33 -2.25 4.32
N VAL A 262 11.06 -2.47 3.24
CA VAL A 262 10.85 -1.80 1.95
C VAL A 262 10.68 -2.81 0.83
N ILE A 263 10.02 -2.40 -0.24
CA ILE A 263 9.78 -3.23 -1.42
C ILE A 263 9.62 -2.37 -2.67
N ASP A 264 10.17 -2.82 -3.79
CA ASP A 264 9.98 -2.20 -5.11
C ASP A 264 8.54 -2.37 -5.60
N ILE A 265 8.01 -1.40 -6.32
CA ILE A 265 6.65 -1.45 -6.89
C ILE A 265 6.44 -2.64 -7.84
N ARG A 266 7.50 -3.06 -8.56
CA ARG A 266 7.45 -4.24 -9.45
C ARG A 266 7.29 -5.52 -8.65
N ASP A 267 8.04 -5.64 -7.56
CA ASP A 267 7.95 -6.81 -6.65
C ASP A 267 6.61 -6.86 -5.95
N THR A 268 6.01 -5.69 -5.67
CA THR A 268 4.64 -5.64 -5.16
C THR A 268 3.65 -6.30 -6.12
N ALA A 269 3.73 -6.00 -7.42
CA ALA A 269 2.87 -6.61 -8.44
C ALA A 269 3.17 -8.11 -8.60
N GLU A 270 4.45 -8.51 -8.55
CA GLU A 270 4.87 -9.91 -8.62
C GLU A 270 4.37 -10.71 -7.41
N CYS A 271 4.46 -10.17 -6.19
CA CYS A 271 3.90 -10.83 -5.00
C CYS A 271 2.40 -11.11 -5.13
N VAL A 272 1.66 -10.15 -5.72
CA VAL A 272 0.23 -10.34 -5.99
C VAL A 272 0.00 -11.45 -7.02
N ARG A 273 0.76 -11.49 -8.12
CA ARG A 273 0.70 -12.57 -9.10
C ARG A 273 0.95 -13.93 -8.45
N LEU A 274 2.02 -14.04 -7.67
CA LEU A 274 2.36 -15.27 -6.96
C LEU A 274 1.25 -15.71 -6.00
N ALA A 275 0.62 -14.77 -5.29
CA ALA A 275 -0.49 -15.08 -4.41
C ALA A 275 -1.75 -15.53 -5.19
N VAL A 276 -2.06 -14.88 -6.31
CA VAL A 276 -3.20 -15.22 -7.19
C VAL A 276 -3.03 -16.60 -7.81
N GLU A 277 -1.83 -16.92 -8.32
CA GLU A 277 -1.53 -18.18 -8.99
C GLU A 277 -1.34 -19.36 -8.01
N ASN A 278 -1.12 -19.06 -6.74
CA ASN A 278 -1.01 -20.05 -5.66
C ASN A 278 -2.05 -19.76 -4.58
N PRO A 279 -3.34 -20.06 -4.81
CA PRO A 279 -4.40 -19.74 -3.86
C PRO A 279 -4.22 -20.51 -2.54
N ALA A 280 -4.70 -19.91 -1.45
CA ALA A 280 -4.82 -20.59 -0.16
C ALA A 280 -5.81 -21.75 -0.26
N GLU A 281 -5.68 -22.74 0.63
CA GLU A 281 -6.65 -23.83 0.72
C GLU A 281 -8.02 -23.34 1.25
N PRO A 282 -9.14 -24.00 0.95
CA PRO A 282 -10.43 -23.66 1.52
C PRO A 282 -10.38 -23.65 3.05
N GLY A 283 -10.86 -22.56 3.65
CA GLY A 283 -10.80 -22.34 5.10
C GLY A 283 -9.45 -21.79 5.60
N GLU A 284 -8.46 -21.64 4.72
CA GLU A 284 -7.14 -21.14 5.11
C GLU A 284 -7.05 -19.61 4.99
N PHE A 285 -6.57 -18.98 6.06
CA PHE A 285 -6.06 -17.61 6.08
C PHE A 285 -4.55 -17.63 6.14
N ARG A 286 -3.90 -17.31 5.02
CA ARG A 286 -2.45 -17.22 4.87
C ARG A 286 -1.98 -15.78 5.06
N VAL A 287 -0.82 -15.58 5.68
CA VAL A 287 -0.19 -14.26 5.80
C VAL A 287 1.25 -14.34 5.31
N PHE A 288 1.64 -13.38 4.47
CA PHE A 288 3.00 -13.19 4.00
C PHE A 288 3.49 -11.79 4.35
N ASN A 289 4.69 -11.67 4.88
CA ASN A 289 5.35 -10.39 5.10
C ASN A 289 5.97 -9.93 3.78
N GLN A 290 5.30 -8.99 3.10
CA GLN A 290 5.65 -8.53 1.77
C GLN A 290 6.69 -7.39 1.85
N MET A 291 7.96 -7.77 1.94
CA MET A 291 9.10 -6.88 1.94
C MET A 291 10.33 -7.61 1.39
N THR A 292 11.29 -6.87 0.86
CA THR A 292 12.52 -7.44 0.30
C THR A 292 13.76 -7.07 1.11
N GLU A 293 13.76 -5.90 1.74
CA GLU A 293 14.87 -5.36 2.51
C GLU A 293 14.38 -4.59 3.73
N SER A 294 15.27 -4.36 4.69
CA SER A 294 15.03 -3.52 5.87
C SER A 294 16.09 -2.45 5.99
N TYR A 295 15.65 -1.22 6.20
CA TYR A 295 16.52 -0.07 6.42
C TYR A 295 16.06 0.75 7.62
N SER A 296 17.01 1.35 8.33
CA SER A 296 16.69 2.51 9.17
C SER A 296 16.33 3.71 8.26
N VAL A 297 15.52 4.63 8.75
CA VAL A 297 15.18 5.84 7.98
C VAL A 297 16.43 6.69 7.73
N ALA A 298 17.38 6.70 8.67
CA ALA A 298 18.66 7.39 8.52
C ALA A 298 19.52 6.76 7.41
N ASP A 299 19.59 5.41 7.33
CA ASP A 299 20.31 4.72 6.26
C ASP A 299 19.67 4.98 4.89
N LEU A 300 18.33 4.98 4.81
CA LEU A 300 17.64 5.35 3.57
C LEU A 300 17.97 6.77 3.13
N ALA A 301 17.98 7.73 4.06
CA ALA A 301 18.35 9.12 3.75
C ALA A 301 19.79 9.21 3.24
N LYS A 302 20.73 8.51 3.91
CA LYS A 302 22.11 8.43 3.46
C LYS A 302 22.26 7.80 2.08
N THR A 303 21.56 6.68 1.82
CA THR A 303 21.60 5.99 0.51
C THR A 303 21.14 6.93 -0.60
N VAL A 304 20.08 7.71 -0.37
CA VAL A 304 19.60 8.69 -1.37
C VAL A 304 20.61 9.85 -1.54
N ALA A 305 21.16 10.37 -0.44
CA ALA A 305 22.14 11.47 -0.50
C ALA A 305 23.43 11.04 -1.23
N ASP A 306 23.92 9.83 -0.97
CA ASP A 306 25.12 9.28 -1.62
C ASP A 306 24.90 8.98 -3.11
N ALA A 307 23.67 8.65 -3.51
CA ALA A 307 23.31 8.38 -4.91
C ALA A 307 23.08 9.66 -5.74
N TYR A 308 22.82 10.80 -5.12
CA TYR A 308 22.57 12.04 -5.84
C TYR A 308 23.88 12.73 -6.23
N HIS A 309 23.94 13.28 -7.45
CA HIS A 309 25.16 13.87 -8.02
C HIS A 309 25.61 15.21 -7.40
N ARG A 310 24.86 15.74 -6.42
CA ARG A 310 25.17 16.97 -5.66
C ARG A 310 25.12 16.68 -4.18
N PRO A 311 25.84 17.41 -3.35
CA PRO A 311 25.68 17.32 -1.90
C PRO A 311 24.23 17.57 -1.47
N VAL A 312 23.70 16.69 -0.61
CA VAL A 312 22.35 16.80 -0.04
C VAL A 312 22.48 16.81 1.48
N GLU A 313 21.84 17.78 2.12
CA GLU A 313 21.78 17.86 3.58
C GLU A 313 20.72 16.89 4.13
N ILE A 314 20.95 16.37 5.33
CA ILE A 314 19.98 15.57 6.08
C ILE A 314 19.61 16.35 7.32
N GLU A 315 18.31 16.62 7.50
CA GLU A 315 17.77 17.38 8.63
C GLU A 315 16.89 16.49 9.50
N ASN A 316 17.15 16.47 10.80
CA ASN A 316 16.30 15.77 11.75
C ASN A 316 15.21 16.71 12.27
N LEU A 317 13.95 16.30 12.11
CA LEU A 317 12.77 16.99 12.62
C LEU A 317 12.19 16.24 13.81
N ASP A 318 11.44 16.95 14.66
CA ASP A 318 10.64 16.29 15.70
C ASP A 318 9.73 15.22 15.09
N ASN A 319 9.71 14.04 15.72
CA ASN A 319 8.86 12.96 15.22
C ASN A 319 7.37 13.28 15.51
N PRO A 320 6.53 13.49 14.47
CA PRO A 320 5.12 13.77 14.66
C PRO A 320 4.31 12.53 15.12
N ARG A 321 4.92 11.34 15.06
CA ARG A 321 4.32 10.06 15.42
C ARG A 321 4.68 9.68 16.86
N VAL A 322 3.93 8.76 17.43
CA VAL A 322 4.24 8.11 18.71
C VAL A 322 4.75 6.70 18.41
N GLU A 323 6.05 6.57 18.34
CA GLU A 323 6.74 5.29 18.12
C GLU A 323 8.05 5.25 18.94
N ALA A 324 8.64 4.07 19.11
CA ALA A 324 9.94 3.94 19.76
C ALA A 324 11.04 4.51 18.85
N ASP A 325 12.08 5.11 19.46
CA ASP A 325 13.20 5.70 18.71
C ASP A 325 14.01 4.64 17.95
N SER A 326 14.14 3.44 18.52
CA SER A 326 14.73 2.29 17.84
C SER A 326 13.81 1.08 17.95
N HIS A 327 13.83 0.24 16.91
CA HIS A 327 13.00 -0.95 16.83
C HIS A 327 13.85 -2.21 16.85
N TYR A 328 13.44 -3.22 17.62
CA TYR A 328 13.81 -4.58 17.28
C TYR A 328 12.98 -4.98 16.05
N TYR A 329 13.66 -5.21 14.92
CA TYR A 329 12.99 -5.44 13.65
C TYR A 329 13.59 -6.66 12.95
N ASN A 330 13.30 -7.85 13.49
CA ASN A 330 13.66 -9.13 12.89
C ASN A 330 12.39 -9.77 12.31
N VAL A 331 12.26 -9.71 10.98
CA VAL A 331 11.05 -10.08 10.25
C VAL A 331 11.28 -11.32 9.41
N ALA A 332 10.48 -12.36 9.65
CA ALA A 332 10.39 -13.49 8.74
C ALA A 332 9.64 -13.04 7.47
N HIS A 333 10.24 -13.28 6.28
CA HIS A 333 9.67 -12.90 4.97
C HIS A 333 10.14 -13.85 3.85
N THR A 334 10.13 -15.16 4.15
CA THR A 334 10.67 -16.18 3.24
C THR A 334 9.64 -16.77 2.29
N ARG A 335 8.35 -16.76 2.63
CA ARG A 335 7.32 -17.49 1.89
C ARG A 335 7.09 -16.99 0.48
N LEU A 336 7.20 -15.69 0.23
CA LEU A 336 7.11 -15.16 -1.14
C LEU A 336 8.31 -15.58 -1.99
N VAL A 337 9.51 -15.65 -1.39
CA VAL A 337 10.72 -16.17 -2.06
C VAL A 337 10.56 -17.66 -2.35
N GLU A 338 9.99 -18.44 -1.43
CA GLU A 338 9.69 -19.86 -1.62
C GLU A 338 8.67 -20.10 -2.76
N LEU A 339 7.78 -19.14 -3.02
CA LEU A 339 6.86 -19.13 -4.16
C LEU A 339 7.51 -18.66 -5.46
N GLY A 340 8.76 -18.19 -5.43
CA GLY A 340 9.52 -17.80 -6.61
C GLY A 340 9.72 -16.29 -6.80
N LEU A 341 9.53 -15.47 -5.76
CA LEU A 341 9.87 -14.05 -5.82
C LEU A 341 11.39 -13.88 -6.00
N GLU A 342 11.79 -13.24 -7.08
CA GLU A 342 13.15 -12.76 -7.32
C GLU A 342 13.20 -11.24 -7.05
N PRO A 343 13.69 -10.80 -5.87
CA PRO A 343 13.52 -9.41 -5.45
C PRO A 343 14.43 -8.44 -6.22
N HIS A 344 13.86 -7.28 -6.56
CA HIS A 344 14.60 -6.11 -7.01
C HIS A 344 15.06 -5.33 -5.77
N LEU A 345 16.35 -5.44 -5.46
CA LEU A 345 16.92 -4.74 -4.31
C LEU A 345 17.17 -3.26 -4.63
N LEU A 346 17.09 -2.42 -3.60
CA LEU A 346 17.37 -1.00 -3.71
C LEU A 346 18.83 -0.78 -4.13
N SER A 347 19.02 -0.20 -5.29
CA SER A 347 20.34 0.06 -5.88
C SER A 347 20.49 1.53 -6.28
N HIS A 348 21.75 1.97 -6.44
CA HIS A 348 22.04 3.32 -6.95
C HIS A 348 21.36 3.56 -8.30
N THR A 349 21.42 2.59 -9.24
CA THR A 349 20.79 2.71 -10.56
C THR A 349 19.28 2.91 -10.47
N LEU A 350 18.60 2.21 -9.57
CA LEU A 350 17.16 2.39 -9.37
C LEU A 350 16.85 3.80 -8.84
N ILE A 351 17.64 4.27 -7.87
CA ILE A 351 17.48 5.62 -7.30
C ILE A 351 17.76 6.68 -8.38
N GLU A 352 18.76 6.49 -9.25
CA GLU A 352 19.06 7.36 -10.38
C GLU A 352 17.86 7.47 -11.34
N HIS A 353 17.19 6.37 -11.67
CA HIS A 353 15.98 6.41 -12.49
C HIS A 353 14.84 7.18 -11.81
N MET A 354 14.75 7.10 -10.47
CA MET A 354 13.77 7.89 -9.73
C MET A 354 14.12 9.40 -9.78
N PHE A 355 15.41 9.78 -9.71
CA PHE A 355 15.83 11.17 -9.89
C PHE A 355 15.46 11.69 -11.28
N ASP A 356 15.74 10.93 -12.34
CA ASP A 356 15.39 11.29 -13.72
C ASP A 356 13.89 11.53 -13.90
N LEU A 357 13.05 10.70 -13.27
CA LEU A 357 11.61 10.89 -13.28
C LEU A 357 11.23 12.21 -12.59
N VAL A 358 11.75 12.45 -11.39
CA VAL A 358 11.44 13.66 -10.62
C VAL A 358 11.91 14.92 -11.34
N GLU A 359 13.11 14.90 -11.96
CA GLU A 359 13.63 16.04 -12.73
C GLU A 359 12.66 16.48 -13.85
N ARG A 360 11.97 15.53 -14.51
CA ARG A 360 10.97 15.84 -15.56
C ARG A 360 9.76 16.61 -15.02
N TYR A 361 9.39 16.38 -13.76
CA TYR A 361 8.17 16.93 -13.16
C TYR A 361 8.43 17.88 -12.00
N LYS A 362 9.68 18.25 -11.70
CA LYS A 362 10.05 19.05 -10.53
C LYS A 362 9.31 20.38 -10.38
N ASN A 363 8.94 20.99 -11.52
CA ASN A 363 8.19 22.25 -11.53
C ASN A 363 6.73 22.10 -11.04
N ARG A 364 6.25 20.89 -10.82
CA ARG A 364 4.93 20.58 -10.26
C ARG A 364 4.97 20.35 -8.75
N VAL A 365 6.15 20.27 -8.15
CA VAL A 365 6.27 20.03 -6.72
C VAL A 365 5.89 21.29 -5.94
N ASP A 366 4.98 21.14 -4.99
CA ASP A 366 4.76 22.09 -3.91
C ASP A 366 5.62 21.67 -2.71
N PRO A 367 6.71 22.40 -2.38
CA PRO A 367 7.58 22.05 -1.27
C PRO A 367 6.88 22.08 0.10
N ASP A 368 5.87 22.95 0.26
CA ASP A 368 5.15 23.07 1.53
C ASP A 368 4.29 21.84 1.82
N ALA A 369 3.82 21.12 0.78
CA ALA A 369 3.08 19.89 0.94
C ALA A 369 3.89 18.75 1.61
N MET A 370 5.23 18.81 1.60
CA MET A 370 6.08 17.81 2.23
C MET A 370 6.27 18.00 3.75
N ARG A 371 5.86 19.15 4.28
CA ARG A 371 6.00 19.44 5.72
C ARG A 371 4.97 18.68 6.55
N PRO A 372 5.37 18.07 7.68
CA PRO A 372 4.43 17.34 8.53
C PRO A 372 3.41 18.30 9.15
N THR A 373 2.13 18.03 8.89
CA THR A 373 0.99 18.81 9.40
C THR A 373 0.16 18.06 10.44
N VAL A 374 0.37 16.75 10.56
CA VAL A 374 -0.40 15.85 11.43
C VAL A 374 0.44 15.34 12.58
N HIS A 375 0.00 15.58 13.81
CA HIS A 375 0.69 15.17 15.03
C HIS A 375 -0.15 14.17 15.83
N TRP A 376 0.39 12.97 16.11
CA TRP A 376 -0.34 11.84 16.74
C TRP A 376 -0.91 12.15 18.12
N ARG A 377 -0.31 13.07 18.86
CA ARG A 377 -0.79 13.47 20.20
C ARG A 377 -1.87 14.53 20.19
N SER A 378 -2.23 15.06 19.04
CA SER A 378 -3.30 16.05 18.89
C SER A 378 -4.61 15.34 18.54
N THR A 379 -5.69 15.68 19.23
CA THR A 379 -7.06 15.27 18.86
C THR A 379 -7.81 16.37 18.10
N ALA A 380 -7.19 17.56 17.93
CA ALA A 380 -7.75 18.67 17.19
C ALA A 380 -7.16 18.73 15.78
N SER A 381 -7.99 19.05 14.77
CA SER A 381 -7.52 19.33 13.42
C SER A 381 -6.57 20.53 13.43
N THR A 382 -5.37 20.31 12.92
CA THR A 382 -4.38 21.38 12.67
C THR A 382 -4.55 22.01 11.29
N ILE A 383 -5.44 21.46 10.47
CA ILE A 383 -5.80 22.06 9.18
C ILE A 383 -6.63 23.30 9.47
N ARG A 384 -6.03 24.49 9.35
CA ARG A 384 -6.79 25.71 9.32
C ARG A 384 -7.73 25.64 8.13
N SER A 385 -9.04 25.66 8.38
CA SER A 385 -10.02 25.92 7.35
C SER A 385 -9.56 27.18 6.61
N GLY A 386 -9.15 27.04 5.36
CA GLY A 386 -8.87 28.16 4.49
C GLY A 386 -10.08 29.10 4.57
N GLY A 387 -9.85 30.34 5.00
CA GLY A 387 -10.88 31.35 5.15
C GLY A 387 -11.61 31.52 3.83
N GLY A 388 -12.90 31.71 3.95
CA GLY A 388 -13.89 31.87 2.90
C GLY A 388 -13.63 32.95 1.88
#